data_bdbf09ab42338b961c07d67682a280ce
#
_entry.id   bdbf09ab42338b961c07d67682a280ce
#
_cell.length_a   1.000
_cell.length_b   1.000
_cell.length_c   1.000
_cell.angle_alpha   90.00
_cell.angle_beta   90.00
_cell.angle_gamma   90.00
#
_symmetry.space_group_name_H-M   'P 1'
#
loop_
_entity.id
_entity.type
_entity.pdbx_description
1 polymer ?
#
loop_
_entity_poly.entity_id
_entity_poly.type
_entity_poly.pdbx_seq_one_letter_code
_entity_poly.pdbx_strand_id
1 'polypeptide(L)'
;MAEDNETKILGNKATIYTNKFGMWQFRLWLANENKYVRKSLKTKEKTLAIERGEELYIEVAHKQKSGIKHFGISIKEGVEQYIEARSKEVGLGNVGIVKGRLDTIKTHLKHFLEYVRKDDKVTNLSDNTLVYYERNGKETAYLHFRLAQNAAPSTISNEMSTINACMNYLYSIRKASYIARFHLPKFDRKKYDKSGEGIRRQTFEYKEWQSFTTAMRSYCAKVKLKLTDEEYFERELVRHYFLFAANSGLRSGELKQLSWYNVDTFRQDETSNTNEDLLANVFVEAQTSKVRKARRLYCRGGYYIERWRSLVKKYGTNDSGLVFSRDGIDVFPNSTLHKHFRRILLLTDISLERQKELVPYSIRHFMITNRIQSGCRFSDVAYMCGTSIKQIEQTYFHLTDEMMMTTATADFIRKDGKVIPIGNHI
;
A
#
# COMPACT_ATOMS: atom_id res chain seq x y z
N MET A 1 35.91 -1.87 -58.49
CA MET A 1 34.93 -0.78 -58.28
C MET A 1 33.64 -1.43 -57.85
N ALA A 2 33.23 -1.30 -56.60
CA ALA A 2 31.93 -1.81 -56.16
C ALA A 2 30.91 -0.81 -56.71
N GLU A 3 30.09 -1.23 -57.68
CA GLU A 3 28.91 -0.50 -58.06
C GLU A 3 28.04 -0.36 -56.80
N ASP A 4 27.85 0.89 -56.37
CA ASP A 4 26.88 1.21 -55.32
C ASP A 4 25.48 0.90 -55.85
N ASN A 5 25.02 -0.34 -55.59
CA ASN A 5 23.64 -0.78 -55.87
C ASN A 5 22.67 -0.11 -54.89
N GLU A 6 22.60 1.20 -54.99
CA GLU A 6 21.59 2.00 -54.27
C GLU A 6 20.45 2.33 -55.22
N THR A 7 19.22 2.04 -54.81
CA THR A 7 18.03 2.33 -55.59
C THR A 7 17.03 3.10 -54.71
N LYS A 8 16.61 4.24 -55.21
CA LYS A 8 15.56 5.03 -54.59
C LYS A 8 14.18 4.50 -54.96
N ILE A 9 13.30 4.36 -54.00
CA ILE A 9 11.94 3.85 -54.19
C ILE A 9 10.89 4.89 -53.79
N LEU A 10 9.67 4.71 -54.30
CA LEU A 10 8.51 5.60 -53.98
C LEU A 10 8.80 7.08 -54.20
N GLY A 11 9.38 7.47 -55.34
CA GLY A 11 9.64 8.89 -55.66
C GLY A 11 10.69 9.51 -54.73
N ASN A 12 11.79 8.83 -54.44
CA ASN A 12 12.87 9.24 -53.54
C ASN A 12 12.51 9.29 -52.05
N LYS A 13 11.40 8.72 -51.61
CA LYS A 13 11.00 8.74 -50.21
C LYS A 13 11.78 7.76 -49.34
N ALA A 14 12.24 6.65 -49.91
CA ALA A 14 13.09 5.69 -49.22
C ALA A 14 14.20 5.17 -50.15
N THR A 15 15.22 4.54 -49.61
CA THR A 15 16.34 4.00 -50.31
C THR A 15 16.53 2.53 -49.95
N ILE A 16 16.80 1.70 -50.96
CA ILE A 16 17.29 0.35 -50.74
C ILE A 16 18.71 0.24 -51.30
N TYR A 17 19.59 -0.53 -50.64
CA TYR A 17 20.98 -0.72 -51.05
C TYR A 17 21.49 -2.11 -50.67
N THR A 18 22.48 -2.61 -51.33
CA THR A 18 23.09 -3.90 -51.01
C THR A 18 24.21 -3.73 -49.97
N ASN A 19 24.28 -4.66 -49.00
CA ASN A 19 25.43 -4.74 -48.09
C ASN A 19 26.58 -5.55 -48.72
N LYS A 20 27.74 -5.64 -48.04
CA LYS A 20 28.93 -6.35 -48.52
C LYS A 20 28.72 -7.85 -48.83
N PHE A 21 27.56 -8.45 -48.42
CA PHE A 21 27.19 -9.83 -48.66
C PHE A 21 26.13 -9.98 -49.78
N GLY A 22 25.83 -8.88 -50.49
CA GLY A 22 24.81 -8.87 -51.56
C GLY A 22 23.37 -8.87 -51.07
N MET A 23 23.15 -8.69 -49.76
CA MET A 23 21.78 -8.64 -49.17
C MET A 23 21.23 -7.22 -49.22
N TRP A 24 20.04 -7.08 -49.77
CA TRP A 24 19.36 -5.78 -49.80
C TRP A 24 18.96 -5.31 -48.43
N GLN A 25 19.17 -4.00 -48.16
CA GLN A 25 18.86 -3.27 -46.96
C GLN A 25 17.95 -2.10 -47.30
N PHE A 26 17.02 -1.80 -46.41
CA PHE A 26 16.14 -0.63 -46.47
C PHE A 26 16.71 0.49 -45.59
N ARG A 27 16.63 1.73 -46.08
CA ARG A 27 17.01 2.94 -45.36
C ARG A 27 15.98 4.04 -45.59
N LEU A 28 15.47 4.60 -44.50
CA LEU A 28 14.50 5.70 -44.51
C LEU A 28 14.89 6.72 -43.42
N TRP A 29 14.99 7.98 -43.80
CA TRP A 29 15.20 9.06 -42.84
C TRP A 29 13.89 9.47 -42.21
N LEU A 30 13.80 9.48 -40.87
CA LEU A 30 12.66 9.94 -40.11
C LEU A 30 12.99 11.35 -39.56
N ALA A 31 12.51 12.41 -40.21
CA ALA A 31 12.77 13.79 -39.83
C ALA A 31 12.28 14.09 -38.40
N ASN A 32 11.10 13.57 -38.02
CA ASN A 32 10.51 13.77 -36.70
C ASN A 32 11.28 13.11 -35.54
N GLU A 33 12.16 12.14 -35.85
CA GLU A 33 12.94 11.40 -34.88
C GLU A 33 14.46 11.60 -35.04
N ASN A 34 14.85 12.35 -36.09
CA ASN A 34 16.22 12.63 -36.46
C ASN A 34 17.11 11.37 -36.52
N LYS A 35 16.57 10.29 -37.12
CA LYS A 35 17.22 8.97 -37.20
C LYS A 35 16.87 8.24 -38.49
N TYR A 36 17.79 7.39 -38.95
CA TYR A 36 17.55 6.46 -40.04
C TYR A 36 16.94 5.14 -39.58
N VAL A 37 15.81 4.74 -40.15
CA VAL A 37 15.36 3.35 -40.10
C VAL A 37 16.22 2.54 -41.05
N ARG A 38 16.85 1.49 -40.57
CA ARG A 38 17.62 0.53 -41.36
C ARG A 38 17.13 -0.86 -41.06
N LYS A 39 16.75 -1.64 -42.09
CA LYS A 39 16.23 -3.00 -41.92
C LYS A 39 16.67 -3.87 -43.10
N SER A 40 17.09 -5.10 -42.82
CA SER A 40 17.40 -6.06 -43.88
C SER A 40 16.09 -6.50 -44.54
N LEU A 41 16.10 -6.51 -45.85
CA LEU A 41 14.98 -6.99 -46.69
C LEU A 41 15.02 -8.51 -46.91
N LYS A 42 16.06 -9.18 -46.36
CA LYS A 42 16.20 -10.66 -46.39
C LYS A 42 16.07 -11.26 -47.78
N THR A 43 16.61 -10.58 -48.80
CA THR A 43 16.70 -11.02 -50.18
C THR A 43 17.93 -10.48 -50.87
N LYS A 44 18.40 -11.21 -51.90
CA LYS A 44 19.42 -10.76 -52.84
C LYS A 44 18.81 -10.32 -54.19
N GLU A 45 17.55 -10.61 -54.41
CA GLU A 45 16.83 -10.27 -55.63
C GLU A 45 16.31 -8.82 -55.54
N LYS A 46 16.62 -8.02 -56.57
CA LYS A 46 16.28 -6.59 -56.62
C LYS A 46 14.76 -6.35 -56.65
N THR A 47 14.04 -7.09 -57.45
CA THR A 47 12.61 -6.94 -57.62
C THR A 47 11.88 -7.15 -56.31
N LEU A 48 12.18 -8.27 -55.63
CA LEU A 48 11.62 -8.61 -54.32
C LEU A 48 12.06 -7.62 -53.23
N ALA A 49 13.26 -7.03 -53.37
CA ALA A 49 13.72 -5.99 -52.45
C ALA A 49 12.92 -4.69 -52.59
N ILE A 50 12.57 -4.32 -53.81
CA ILE A 50 11.77 -3.12 -54.07
C ILE A 50 10.36 -3.35 -53.40
N GLU A 51 9.69 -4.44 -53.66
CA GLU A 51 8.38 -4.80 -53.12
C GLU A 51 8.39 -4.73 -51.57
N ARG A 52 9.31 -5.45 -50.92
CA ARG A 52 9.44 -5.45 -49.46
C ARG A 52 9.86 -4.08 -48.89
N GLY A 53 10.62 -3.30 -49.66
CA GLY A 53 11.00 -1.93 -49.29
C GLY A 53 9.79 -0.97 -49.30
N GLU A 54 8.90 -1.13 -50.27
CA GLU A 54 7.66 -0.34 -50.39
C GLU A 54 6.68 -0.70 -49.27
N GLU A 55 6.48 -2.01 -49.02
CA GLU A 55 5.65 -2.48 -47.89
C GLU A 55 6.15 -1.90 -46.55
N LEU A 56 7.46 -1.97 -46.30
CA LEU A 56 8.08 -1.45 -45.09
C LEU A 56 7.94 0.07 -44.96
N TYR A 57 8.05 0.81 -46.11
CA TYR A 57 7.79 2.24 -46.13
C TYR A 57 6.35 2.57 -45.74
N ILE A 58 5.38 1.84 -46.30
CA ILE A 58 3.95 2.05 -45.97
C ILE A 58 3.69 1.79 -44.50
N GLU A 59 4.24 0.71 -43.93
CA GLU A 59 4.14 0.41 -42.49
C GLU A 59 4.66 1.57 -41.63
N VAL A 60 5.87 2.07 -41.95
CA VAL A 60 6.52 3.14 -41.19
C VAL A 60 5.77 4.46 -41.35
N ALA A 61 5.36 4.81 -42.56
CA ALA A 61 4.62 6.03 -42.86
C ALA A 61 3.25 6.06 -42.20
N HIS A 62 2.55 4.91 -42.14
CA HIS A 62 1.28 4.78 -41.41
C HIS A 62 1.46 5.02 -39.91
N LYS A 63 2.48 4.43 -39.31
CA LYS A 63 2.83 4.67 -37.90
C LYS A 63 3.13 6.14 -37.61
N GLN A 64 3.92 6.78 -38.48
CA GLN A 64 4.19 8.21 -38.35
C GLN A 64 2.94 9.10 -38.45
N LYS A 65 2.05 8.83 -39.42
CA LYS A 65 0.77 9.56 -39.55
C LYS A 65 -0.12 9.41 -38.31
N SER A 66 -0.06 8.24 -37.67
CA SER A 66 -0.76 7.96 -36.40
C SER A 66 -0.04 8.56 -35.17
N GLY A 67 1.03 9.33 -35.34
CA GLY A 67 1.79 9.94 -34.25
C GLY A 67 2.68 8.96 -33.46
N ILE A 68 2.86 7.73 -33.96
CA ILE A 68 3.66 6.67 -33.31
C ILE A 68 5.11 6.84 -33.70
N LYS A 69 6.00 6.99 -32.72
CA LYS A 69 7.45 7.04 -32.98
C LYS A 69 7.98 5.65 -33.36
N HIS A 70 8.79 5.60 -34.43
CA HIS A 70 9.42 4.36 -34.87
C HIS A 70 10.51 3.88 -33.91
N PHE A 71 11.31 4.82 -33.37
CA PHE A 71 12.32 4.55 -32.33
C PHE A 71 11.74 4.81 -30.94
N GLY A 72 10.76 4.00 -30.55
CA GLY A 72 10.22 4.03 -29.19
C GLY A 72 11.30 3.67 -28.16
N ILE A 73 11.11 4.16 -26.94
CA ILE A 73 11.94 3.78 -25.78
C ILE A 73 11.67 2.32 -25.40
N SER A 74 12.65 1.69 -24.74
CA SER A 74 12.43 0.36 -24.14
C SER A 74 11.43 0.43 -22.99
N ILE A 75 10.83 -0.71 -22.65
CA ILE A 75 9.92 -0.79 -21.49
C ILE A 75 10.65 -0.37 -20.22
N LYS A 76 11.92 -0.77 -20.06
CA LYS A 76 12.76 -0.38 -18.93
C LYS A 76 12.92 1.13 -18.85
N GLU A 77 13.32 1.79 -19.93
CA GLU A 77 13.47 3.25 -19.98
C GLU A 77 12.14 3.97 -19.71
N GLY A 78 11.01 3.45 -20.21
CA GLY A 78 9.68 3.98 -19.93
C GLY A 78 9.33 3.92 -18.45
N VAL A 79 9.59 2.79 -17.81
CA VAL A 79 9.39 2.61 -16.36
C VAL A 79 10.28 3.55 -15.55
N GLU A 80 11.55 3.70 -15.92
CA GLU A 80 12.50 4.61 -15.27
C GLU A 80 12.04 6.07 -15.37
N GLN A 81 11.57 6.52 -16.55
CA GLN A 81 11.01 7.86 -16.75
C GLN A 81 9.78 8.09 -15.87
N TYR A 82 8.89 7.11 -15.73
CA TYR A 82 7.75 7.22 -14.84
C TYR A 82 8.16 7.32 -13.38
N ILE A 83 9.10 6.47 -12.93
CA ILE A 83 9.62 6.52 -11.56
C ILE A 83 10.28 7.87 -11.28
N GLU A 84 11.05 8.42 -12.23
CA GLU A 84 11.66 9.74 -12.10
C GLU A 84 10.59 10.84 -11.97
N ALA A 85 9.56 10.82 -12.83
CA ALA A 85 8.45 11.76 -12.73
C ALA A 85 7.76 11.69 -11.37
N ARG A 86 7.46 10.47 -10.88
CA ARG A 86 6.84 10.27 -9.56
C ARG A 86 7.77 10.67 -8.41
N SER A 87 9.09 10.56 -8.57
CA SER A 87 10.05 10.96 -7.54
C SER A 87 10.03 12.47 -7.29
N LYS A 88 9.79 13.27 -8.32
CA LYS A 88 9.66 14.74 -8.23
C LYS A 88 8.40 15.17 -7.47
N GLU A 89 7.43 14.28 -7.31
CA GLU A 89 6.20 14.54 -6.56
C GLU A 89 6.33 14.21 -5.06
N VAL A 90 7.45 13.62 -4.64
CA VAL A 90 7.66 13.29 -3.21
C VAL A 90 7.80 14.55 -2.39
N GLY A 91 6.96 14.68 -1.37
CA GLY A 91 7.02 15.82 -0.44
C GLY A 91 6.32 17.10 -0.92
N LEU A 92 5.63 17.08 -2.06
CA LEU A 92 4.88 18.24 -2.57
C LEU A 92 3.53 18.44 -1.84
N GLY A 93 3.50 18.31 -0.54
CA GLY A 93 2.31 18.58 0.28
C GLY A 93 1.08 17.78 -0.14
N ASN A 94 -0.05 18.47 -0.34
CA ASN A 94 -1.34 17.83 -0.63
C ASN A 94 -1.47 17.23 -2.05
N VAL A 95 -0.61 17.65 -2.98
CA VAL A 95 -0.67 17.25 -4.40
C VAL A 95 0.28 16.09 -4.70
N GLY A 96 1.29 15.90 -3.85
CA GLY A 96 2.35 14.91 -4.05
C GLY A 96 2.07 13.54 -3.44
N ILE A 97 3.11 12.72 -3.46
CA ILE A 97 3.11 11.38 -2.85
C ILE A 97 4.11 11.33 -1.68
N VAL A 98 3.86 10.41 -0.74
CA VAL A 98 4.84 10.11 0.32
C VAL A 98 5.91 9.15 -0.19
N LYS A 99 7.12 9.20 0.41
CA LYS A 99 8.26 8.34 0.06
C LYS A 99 7.86 6.85 -0.01
N GLY A 100 7.13 6.34 0.98
CA GLY A 100 6.68 4.94 1.00
C GLY A 100 5.76 4.56 -0.16
N ARG A 101 5.02 5.52 -0.77
CA ARG A 101 4.26 5.27 -1.99
C ARG A 101 5.19 5.14 -3.20
N LEU A 102 6.23 5.95 -3.28
CA LEU A 102 7.24 5.82 -4.34
C LEU A 102 7.94 4.45 -4.27
N ASP A 103 8.32 4.00 -3.07
CA ASP A 103 8.96 2.69 -2.88
C ASP A 103 8.03 1.54 -3.30
N THR A 104 6.73 1.66 -3.00
CA THR A 104 5.71 0.73 -3.48
C THR A 104 5.62 0.72 -5.00
N ILE A 105 5.61 1.88 -5.66
CA ILE A 105 5.59 2.01 -7.13
C ILE A 105 6.82 1.32 -7.73
N LYS A 106 8.00 1.56 -7.19
CA LYS A 106 9.25 0.92 -7.64
C LYS A 106 9.17 -0.61 -7.55
N THR A 107 8.64 -1.13 -6.44
CA THR A 107 8.48 -2.58 -6.24
C THR A 107 7.50 -3.18 -7.23
N HIS A 108 6.33 -2.56 -7.44
CA HIS A 108 5.33 -3.03 -8.39
C HIS A 108 5.87 -3.06 -9.83
N LEU A 109 6.59 -2.00 -10.23
CA LEU A 109 7.15 -1.91 -11.57
C LEU A 109 8.37 -2.81 -11.77
N LYS A 110 9.10 -3.15 -10.72
CA LYS A 110 10.13 -4.20 -10.76
C LYS A 110 9.51 -5.55 -11.16
N HIS A 111 8.39 -5.96 -10.51
CA HIS A 111 7.70 -7.19 -10.87
C HIS A 111 7.16 -7.16 -12.31
N PHE A 112 6.71 -6.00 -12.79
CA PHE A 112 6.33 -5.85 -14.19
C PHE A 112 7.50 -6.07 -15.15
N LEU A 113 8.68 -5.51 -14.85
CA LEU A 113 9.89 -5.71 -15.66
C LEU A 113 10.42 -7.16 -15.62
N GLU A 114 10.10 -7.91 -14.56
CA GLU A 114 10.38 -9.35 -14.50
C GLU A 114 9.41 -10.17 -15.38
N TYR A 115 8.19 -9.68 -15.56
CA TYR A 115 7.16 -10.34 -16.39
C TYR A 115 7.38 -10.11 -17.88
N VAL A 116 7.65 -8.87 -18.31
CA VAL A 116 7.85 -8.51 -19.71
C VAL A 116 9.32 -8.61 -20.13
N ARG A 117 9.59 -8.57 -21.44
CA ARG A 117 10.94 -8.36 -21.99
C ARG A 117 11.28 -6.89 -21.82
N LYS A 118 12.04 -6.57 -20.81
CA LYS A 118 12.36 -5.17 -20.41
C LYS A 118 13.01 -4.32 -21.51
N ASP A 119 13.72 -4.98 -22.44
CA ASP A 119 14.46 -4.34 -23.56
C ASP A 119 13.56 -4.17 -24.80
N ASP A 120 12.37 -4.76 -24.82
CA ASP A 120 11.39 -4.53 -25.88
C ASP A 120 10.89 -3.09 -25.84
N LYS A 121 10.39 -2.59 -26.98
CA LYS A 121 9.86 -1.24 -27.08
C LYS A 121 8.51 -1.14 -26.38
N VAL A 122 8.26 0.00 -25.74
CA VAL A 122 6.95 0.30 -25.14
C VAL A 122 5.82 0.18 -26.17
N THR A 123 6.11 0.52 -27.45
CA THR A 123 5.15 0.41 -28.56
C THR A 123 4.77 -1.03 -28.93
N ASN A 124 5.48 -2.03 -28.44
CA ASN A 124 5.16 -3.45 -28.66
C ASN A 124 4.19 -3.99 -27.62
N LEU A 125 3.91 -3.25 -26.56
CA LEU A 125 2.90 -3.62 -25.59
C LEU A 125 1.50 -3.41 -26.19
N SER A 126 0.58 -4.29 -25.86
CA SER A 126 -0.84 -4.19 -26.22
C SER A 126 -1.69 -3.94 -24.98
N ASP A 127 -2.94 -3.54 -25.16
CA ASP A 127 -3.93 -3.39 -24.08
C ASP A 127 -4.14 -4.71 -23.32
N ASN A 128 -3.93 -5.84 -23.97
CA ASN A 128 -4.03 -7.18 -23.41
C ASN A 128 -2.74 -7.71 -22.75
N THR A 129 -1.66 -6.93 -22.67
CA THR A 129 -0.36 -7.40 -22.16
C THR A 129 -0.46 -8.07 -20.77
N LEU A 130 -1.33 -7.59 -19.88
CA LEU A 130 -1.49 -8.20 -18.55
C LEU A 130 -2.39 -9.46 -18.56
N VAL A 131 -3.17 -9.65 -19.63
CA VAL A 131 -4.02 -10.84 -19.82
C VAL A 131 -3.26 -11.94 -20.55
N TYR A 132 -2.38 -11.52 -21.48
CA TYR A 132 -1.68 -12.38 -22.39
C TYR A 132 -0.34 -11.76 -22.77
N TYR A 133 0.75 -12.47 -22.47
CA TYR A 133 2.09 -12.07 -22.89
C TYR A 133 2.93 -13.31 -23.20
N GLU A 134 3.52 -13.34 -24.39
CA GLU A 134 4.39 -14.42 -24.81
C GLU A 134 5.86 -14.10 -24.47
N ARG A 135 6.48 -14.98 -23.71
CA ARG A 135 7.89 -14.94 -23.41
C ARG A 135 8.52 -16.33 -23.60
N ASN A 136 9.50 -16.43 -24.49
CA ASN A 136 10.22 -17.69 -24.76
C ASN A 136 9.29 -18.86 -25.15
N GLY A 137 8.28 -18.60 -25.98
CA GLY A 137 7.30 -19.61 -26.42
C GLY A 137 6.29 -20.01 -25.35
N LYS A 138 6.26 -19.34 -24.18
CA LYS A 138 5.25 -19.56 -23.14
C LYS A 138 4.37 -18.32 -22.99
N GLU A 139 3.10 -18.56 -23.11
CA GLU A 139 2.07 -17.56 -22.90
C GLU A 139 1.66 -17.56 -21.43
N THR A 140 1.62 -16.39 -20.80
CA THR A 140 1.28 -16.27 -19.39
C THR A 140 0.54 -14.96 -19.12
N ALA A 141 -0.51 -15.01 -18.31
CA ALA A 141 -1.14 -13.82 -17.76
C ALA A 141 -0.35 -13.31 -16.55
N TYR A 142 -0.31 -11.99 -16.34
CA TYR A 142 0.35 -11.38 -15.18
C TYR A 142 -0.17 -11.95 -13.85
N LEU A 143 -1.48 -12.18 -13.77
CA LEU A 143 -2.11 -12.81 -12.61
C LEU A 143 -1.45 -14.15 -12.26
N HIS A 144 -1.33 -15.06 -13.26
CA HIS A 144 -0.76 -16.40 -13.04
C HIS A 144 0.74 -16.32 -12.71
N PHE A 145 1.46 -15.43 -13.39
CA PHE A 145 2.87 -15.17 -13.10
C PHE A 145 3.11 -14.77 -11.63
N ARG A 146 2.26 -13.90 -11.09
CA ARG A 146 2.39 -13.44 -9.71
C ARG A 146 1.84 -14.44 -8.69
N LEU A 147 0.77 -15.17 -9.02
CA LEU A 147 0.26 -16.25 -8.15
C LEU A 147 1.31 -17.36 -7.97
N ALA A 148 2.06 -17.70 -9.01
CA ALA A 148 3.16 -18.66 -8.94
C ALA A 148 4.30 -18.19 -7.97
N GLN A 149 4.40 -16.88 -7.72
CA GLN A 149 5.32 -16.29 -6.74
C GLN A 149 4.66 -16.07 -5.36
N ASN A 150 3.52 -16.71 -5.08
CA ASN A 150 2.75 -16.60 -3.85
C ASN A 150 2.29 -15.16 -3.50
N ALA A 151 2.13 -14.29 -4.50
CA ALA A 151 1.60 -12.95 -4.27
C ALA A 151 0.09 -13.01 -3.98
N ALA A 152 -0.35 -12.28 -2.95
CA ALA A 152 -1.78 -12.21 -2.62
C ALA A 152 -2.58 -11.52 -3.74
N PRO A 153 -3.82 -11.96 -4.05
CA PRO A 153 -4.67 -11.36 -5.08
C PRO A 153 -4.86 -9.84 -4.96
N SER A 154 -4.96 -9.33 -3.71
CA SER A 154 -5.04 -7.90 -3.45
C SER A 154 -3.75 -7.14 -3.83
N THR A 155 -2.59 -7.75 -3.62
CA THR A 155 -1.29 -7.22 -4.04
C THR A 155 -1.21 -7.14 -5.55
N ILE A 156 -1.58 -8.23 -6.25
CA ILE A 156 -1.58 -8.28 -7.71
C ILE A 156 -2.49 -7.20 -8.30
N SER A 157 -3.69 -7.00 -7.75
CA SER A 157 -4.60 -5.92 -8.17
C SER A 157 -3.98 -4.53 -8.03
N ASN A 158 -3.24 -4.29 -6.95
CA ASN A 158 -2.54 -3.02 -6.73
C ASN A 158 -1.35 -2.84 -7.69
N GLU A 159 -0.61 -3.91 -7.98
CA GLU A 159 0.46 -3.91 -8.98
C GLU A 159 -0.09 -3.56 -10.36
N MET A 160 -1.15 -4.25 -10.82
CA MET A 160 -1.81 -3.99 -12.10
C MET A 160 -2.30 -2.55 -12.21
N SER A 161 -2.86 -2.00 -11.13
CA SER A 161 -3.27 -0.59 -11.09
C SER A 161 -2.08 0.37 -11.24
N THR A 162 -0.93 0.03 -10.64
CA THR A 162 0.30 0.84 -10.76
C THR A 162 0.89 0.74 -12.17
N ILE A 163 0.90 -0.45 -12.78
CA ILE A 163 1.35 -0.68 -14.15
C ILE A 163 0.49 0.14 -15.12
N ASN A 164 -0.83 0.09 -14.94
CA ASN A 164 -1.76 0.88 -15.77
C ASN A 164 -1.53 2.39 -15.63
N ALA A 165 -1.23 2.88 -14.42
CA ALA A 165 -0.88 4.28 -14.22
C ALA A 165 0.43 4.67 -14.92
N CYS A 166 1.42 3.77 -14.94
CA CYS A 166 2.66 3.95 -15.71
C CYS A 166 2.36 4.03 -17.21
N MET A 167 1.54 3.14 -17.75
CA MET A 167 1.18 3.14 -19.16
C MET A 167 0.37 4.39 -19.56
N ASN A 168 -0.55 4.84 -18.72
CA ASN A 168 -1.27 6.09 -18.94
C ASN A 168 -0.32 7.31 -18.98
N TYR A 169 0.70 7.34 -18.12
CA TYR A 169 1.73 8.37 -18.15
C TYR A 169 2.52 8.33 -19.46
N LEU A 170 3.00 7.15 -19.88
CA LEU A 170 3.76 6.98 -21.12
C LEU A 170 2.92 7.35 -22.35
N TYR A 171 1.63 7.05 -22.34
CA TYR A 171 0.69 7.49 -23.36
C TYR A 171 0.59 9.02 -23.38
N SER A 172 0.41 9.65 -22.21
CA SER A 172 0.26 11.12 -22.11
C SER A 172 1.47 11.88 -22.65
N ILE A 173 2.68 11.35 -22.45
CA ILE A 173 3.93 11.91 -22.98
C ILE A 173 4.26 11.39 -24.39
N ARG A 174 3.34 10.66 -25.02
CA ARG A 174 3.46 10.09 -26.38
C ARG A 174 4.68 9.17 -26.58
N LYS A 175 5.08 8.45 -25.53
CA LYS A 175 6.11 7.40 -25.60
C LYS A 175 5.51 6.02 -25.85
N ALA A 176 4.29 5.79 -25.38
CA ALA A 176 3.47 4.65 -25.78
C ALA A 176 2.72 4.96 -27.09
N SER A 177 2.29 3.93 -27.79
CA SER A 177 1.42 4.04 -28.96
C SER A 177 -0.01 4.45 -28.52
N TYR A 178 -1.03 4.06 -29.26
CA TYR A 178 -2.45 4.38 -28.99
C TYR A 178 -3.02 3.78 -27.70
N ILE A 179 -2.26 3.04 -26.94
CA ILE A 179 -2.74 2.34 -25.73
C ILE A 179 -2.93 3.34 -24.60
N ALA A 180 -4.17 3.61 -24.25
CA ALA A 180 -4.53 4.44 -23.10
C ALA A 180 -4.58 3.62 -21.79
N ARG A 181 -4.98 2.36 -21.85
CA ARG A 181 -5.14 1.48 -20.69
C ARG A 181 -4.85 0.03 -21.06
N PHE A 182 -4.21 -0.68 -20.10
CA PHE A 182 -4.17 -2.13 -20.15
C PHE A 182 -5.51 -2.72 -19.70
N HIS A 183 -5.92 -3.80 -20.32
CA HIS A 183 -6.98 -4.64 -19.80
C HIS A 183 -6.52 -5.22 -18.44
N LEU A 184 -7.22 -4.81 -17.38
CA LEU A 184 -7.02 -5.37 -16.06
C LEU A 184 -7.97 -6.55 -15.90
N PRO A 185 -7.47 -7.79 -15.88
CA PRO A 185 -8.33 -8.95 -15.73
C PRO A 185 -9.11 -8.82 -14.43
N LYS A 186 -10.43 -8.87 -14.53
CA LYS A 186 -11.30 -9.01 -13.37
C LYS A 186 -11.11 -10.42 -12.84
N PHE A 187 -10.52 -10.55 -11.67
CA PHE A 187 -10.50 -11.85 -10.99
C PHE A 187 -11.38 -11.79 -9.75
N ASP A 188 -12.17 -12.83 -9.59
CA ASP A 188 -12.98 -12.99 -8.39
C ASP A 188 -12.04 -13.30 -7.22
N ARG A 189 -11.90 -12.34 -6.31
CA ARG A 189 -11.08 -12.52 -5.12
C ARG A 189 -11.52 -13.74 -4.30
N LYS A 190 -12.82 -14.03 -4.27
CA LYS A 190 -13.39 -15.19 -3.55
C LYS A 190 -12.92 -16.51 -4.16
N LYS A 191 -12.76 -16.60 -5.50
CA LYS A 191 -12.27 -17.79 -6.18
C LYS A 191 -10.83 -18.15 -5.79
N TYR A 192 -10.02 -17.16 -5.46
CA TYR A 192 -8.60 -17.32 -5.06
C TYR A 192 -8.40 -17.27 -3.55
N ASP A 193 -9.41 -16.89 -2.82
CA ASP A 193 -9.43 -16.92 -1.36
C ASP A 193 -9.97 -18.28 -0.91
N LYS A 194 -9.03 -19.21 -0.66
CA LYS A 194 -9.36 -20.59 -0.24
C LYS A 194 -10.02 -20.67 1.14
N SER A 195 -10.03 -19.56 1.91
CA SER A 195 -10.64 -19.54 3.24
C SER A 195 -12.16 -19.41 3.21
N GLY A 196 -12.76 -19.02 2.06
CA GLY A 196 -14.21 -18.80 1.93
C GLY A 196 -14.76 -17.63 2.74
N GLU A 197 -14.02 -17.18 3.71
CA GLU A 197 -14.22 -15.99 4.50
C GLU A 197 -13.15 -14.99 4.08
N GLY A 198 -13.51 -13.89 3.40
CA GLY A 198 -12.53 -12.87 3.03
C GLY A 198 -11.58 -12.63 4.19
N ILE A 199 -10.26 -12.62 3.97
CA ILE A 199 -9.23 -12.60 5.01
C ILE A 199 -9.58 -11.52 6.05
N ARG A 200 -10.33 -11.93 7.07
CA ARG A 200 -10.62 -11.07 8.22
C ARG A 200 -9.31 -10.90 8.97
N ARG A 201 -8.92 -9.67 9.16
CA ARG A 201 -7.85 -9.39 10.11
C ARG A 201 -8.35 -9.84 11.46
N GLN A 202 -7.64 -10.80 12.02
CA GLN A 202 -8.00 -11.39 13.31
C GLN A 202 -7.87 -10.35 14.43
N THR A 203 -8.81 -10.39 15.36
CA THR A 203 -8.78 -9.60 16.60
C THR A 203 -8.35 -10.51 17.75
N PHE A 204 -7.91 -9.93 18.86
CA PHE A 204 -7.74 -10.68 20.09
C PHE A 204 -9.10 -11.08 20.67
N GLU A 205 -9.20 -12.28 21.21
CA GLU A 205 -10.24 -12.62 22.18
C GLU A 205 -9.90 -11.99 23.54
N TYR A 206 -10.90 -11.86 24.42
CA TYR A 206 -10.67 -11.20 25.71
C TYR A 206 -9.62 -11.93 26.56
N LYS A 207 -9.65 -13.26 26.62
CA LYS A 207 -8.65 -14.08 27.35
C LYS A 207 -7.26 -13.94 26.73
N GLU A 208 -7.17 -13.93 25.39
CA GLU A 208 -5.90 -13.71 24.67
C GLU A 208 -5.31 -12.34 25.00
N TRP A 209 -6.17 -11.30 25.07
CA TRP A 209 -5.73 -9.96 25.46
C TRP A 209 -5.23 -9.89 26.90
N GLN A 210 -5.91 -10.57 27.84
CA GLN A 210 -5.45 -10.68 29.22
C GLN A 210 -4.08 -11.35 29.31
N SER A 211 -3.88 -12.49 28.61
CA SER A 211 -2.61 -13.16 28.51
C SER A 211 -1.53 -12.26 27.92
N PHE A 212 -1.84 -11.56 26.81
CA PHE A 212 -0.92 -10.63 26.16
C PHE A 212 -0.53 -9.46 27.08
N THR A 213 -1.46 -8.88 27.85
CA THR A 213 -1.14 -7.80 28.79
C THR A 213 -0.30 -8.27 29.96
N THR A 214 -0.50 -9.51 30.43
CA THR A 214 0.33 -10.13 31.45
C THR A 214 1.74 -10.41 30.92
N ALA A 215 1.83 -10.94 29.70
CA ALA A 215 3.11 -11.16 29.03
C ALA A 215 3.90 -9.85 28.82
N MET A 216 3.22 -8.74 28.49
CA MET A 216 3.86 -7.42 28.40
C MET A 216 4.49 -6.97 29.73
N ARG A 217 3.84 -7.25 30.88
CA ARG A 217 4.42 -6.94 32.21
C ARG A 217 5.68 -7.76 32.45
N SER A 218 5.63 -9.06 32.18
CA SER A 218 6.77 -9.96 32.31
C SER A 218 7.91 -9.58 31.37
N TYR A 219 7.59 -9.14 30.15
CA TYR A 219 8.55 -8.68 29.15
C TYR A 219 9.33 -7.43 29.57
N CYS A 220 8.74 -6.57 30.41
CA CYS A 220 9.33 -5.35 30.96
C CYS A 220 9.92 -5.55 32.39
N ALA A 221 10.03 -6.77 32.89
CA ALA A 221 10.53 -7.04 34.25
C ALA A 221 12.04 -6.79 34.35
N LYS A 222 12.46 -5.54 34.54
CA LYS A 222 13.86 -5.08 34.49
C LYS A 222 14.81 -5.91 35.37
N VAL A 223 14.48 -6.03 36.64
CA VAL A 223 15.33 -6.73 37.62
C VAL A 223 15.42 -8.22 37.30
N LYS A 224 14.28 -8.87 37.06
CA LYS A 224 14.20 -10.31 36.74
C LYS A 224 14.98 -10.68 35.49
N LEU A 225 14.93 -9.82 34.46
CA LEU A 225 15.55 -10.05 33.16
C LEU A 225 16.92 -9.39 33.02
N LYS A 226 17.43 -8.72 34.06
CA LYS A 226 18.70 -7.99 34.07
C LYS A 226 18.85 -7.04 32.85
N LEU A 227 17.80 -6.28 32.54
CA LEU A 227 17.78 -5.38 31.41
C LEU A 227 18.62 -4.13 31.67
N THR A 228 19.33 -3.66 30.64
CA THR A 228 19.91 -2.32 30.65
C THR A 228 18.82 -1.26 30.72
N ASP A 229 19.17 -0.01 31.02
CA ASP A 229 18.23 1.10 31.06
C ASP A 229 17.62 1.33 29.68
N GLU A 230 18.40 1.24 28.62
CA GLU A 230 17.96 1.41 27.23
C GLU A 230 16.98 0.30 26.81
N GLU A 231 17.31 -0.96 27.12
CA GLU A 231 16.42 -2.11 26.81
C GLU A 231 15.10 -2.00 27.58
N TYR A 232 15.16 -1.62 28.85
CA TYR A 232 13.97 -1.42 29.67
C TYR A 232 13.10 -0.29 29.11
N PHE A 233 13.70 0.84 28.79
CA PHE A 233 13.01 2.00 28.23
C PHE A 233 12.32 1.64 26.89
N GLU A 234 13.01 0.95 25.97
CA GLU A 234 12.44 0.50 24.71
C GLU A 234 11.28 -0.47 24.90
N ARG A 235 11.39 -1.42 25.85
CA ARG A 235 10.31 -2.34 26.16
C ARG A 235 9.10 -1.67 26.78
N GLU A 236 9.29 -0.71 27.67
CA GLU A 236 8.21 0.09 28.25
C GLU A 236 7.58 1.03 27.20
N LEU A 237 8.36 1.60 26.27
CA LEU A 237 7.83 2.33 25.12
C LEU A 237 6.83 1.47 24.37
N VAL A 238 7.22 0.27 23.97
CA VAL A 238 6.38 -0.67 23.21
C VAL A 238 5.15 -1.09 24.01
N ARG A 239 5.30 -1.35 25.30
CA ARG A 239 4.18 -1.69 26.18
C ARG A 239 3.16 -0.57 26.27
N HIS A 240 3.59 0.67 26.50
CA HIS A 240 2.68 1.82 26.58
C HIS A 240 2.05 2.13 25.22
N TYR A 241 2.81 1.95 24.12
CA TYR A 241 2.27 2.04 22.76
C TYR A 241 1.11 1.08 22.54
N PHE A 242 1.26 -0.22 22.89
CA PHE A 242 0.19 -1.20 22.68
C PHE A 242 -1.01 -0.99 23.61
N LEU A 243 -0.77 -0.64 24.87
CA LEU A 243 -1.84 -0.33 25.82
C LEU A 243 -2.63 0.89 25.38
N PHE A 244 -1.97 1.94 24.90
CA PHE A 244 -2.64 3.13 24.40
C PHE A 244 -3.34 2.87 23.07
N ALA A 245 -2.75 2.07 22.17
CA ALA A 245 -3.39 1.63 20.92
C ALA A 245 -4.71 0.89 21.16
N ALA A 246 -4.76 0.02 22.19
CA ALA A 246 -5.96 -0.73 22.58
C ALA A 246 -7.06 0.15 23.16
N ASN A 247 -6.77 1.37 23.58
CA ASN A 247 -7.75 2.30 24.15
C ASN A 247 -8.15 3.41 23.16
N SER A 248 -7.21 3.88 22.35
CA SER A 248 -7.46 4.99 21.40
C SER A 248 -7.97 4.54 20.04
N GLY A 249 -7.65 3.32 19.63
CA GLY A 249 -7.96 2.83 18.30
C GLY A 249 -7.28 3.61 17.16
N LEU A 250 -6.25 4.40 17.44
CA LEU A 250 -5.50 5.14 16.44
C LEU A 250 -4.83 4.20 15.44
N ARG A 251 -4.64 4.66 14.20
CA ARG A 251 -3.81 3.91 13.25
C ARG A 251 -2.35 3.94 13.68
N SER A 252 -1.62 2.89 13.38
CA SER A 252 -0.18 2.81 13.72
C SER A 252 0.62 4.02 13.21
N GLY A 253 0.30 4.55 12.02
CA GLY A 253 0.94 5.75 11.49
C GLY A 253 0.60 7.02 12.28
N GLU A 254 -0.64 7.17 12.71
CA GLU A 254 -1.11 8.29 13.54
C GLU A 254 -0.48 8.22 14.95
N LEU A 255 -0.47 7.02 15.53
CA LEU A 255 0.07 6.81 16.87
C LEU A 255 1.59 7.04 16.95
N LYS A 256 2.34 6.61 15.94
CA LYS A 256 3.78 6.82 15.88
C LYS A 256 4.20 8.27 15.63
N GLN A 257 3.31 9.07 15.06
CA GLN A 257 3.52 10.50 14.79
C GLN A 257 2.81 11.40 15.83
N LEU A 258 2.22 10.80 16.86
CA LEU A 258 1.59 11.54 17.94
C LEU A 258 2.66 12.32 18.72
N SER A 259 2.52 13.64 18.79
CA SER A 259 3.39 14.50 19.58
C SER A 259 2.78 14.78 20.98
N TRP A 260 3.63 15.12 21.93
CA TRP A 260 3.19 15.53 23.26
C TRP A 260 2.30 16.78 23.24
N TYR A 261 2.47 17.65 22.24
CA TYR A 261 1.60 18.81 22.01
C TYR A 261 0.15 18.43 21.68
N ASN A 262 -0.04 17.24 21.10
CA ASN A 262 -1.33 16.77 20.60
C ASN A 262 -2.03 15.77 21.53
N VAL A 263 -1.55 15.61 22.76
CA VAL A 263 -2.15 14.72 23.75
C VAL A 263 -2.11 15.33 25.15
N ASP A 264 -3.31 15.46 25.72
CA ASP A 264 -3.52 15.86 27.11
C ASP A 264 -4.29 14.78 27.87
N THR A 265 -4.21 14.83 29.19
CA THR A 265 -4.97 13.95 30.08
C THR A 265 -5.85 14.78 31.00
N PHE A 266 -7.05 14.28 31.25
CA PHE A 266 -8.02 14.94 32.14
C PHE A 266 -8.91 13.91 32.83
N ARG A 267 -9.50 14.31 33.96
CA ARG A 267 -10.53 13.52 34.64
C ARG A 267 -11.89 14.13 34.34
N GLN A 268 -12.87 13.26 34.06
CA GLN A 268 -14.26 13.71 33.87
C GLN A 268 -14.89 14.07 35.21
N ASP A 269 -14.54 13.32 36.26
CA ASP A 269 -14.88 13.62 37.66
C ASP A 269 -13.58 13.91 38.42
N GLU A 270 -13.39 15.16 38.83
CA GLU A 270 -12.20 15.60 39.54
C GLU A 270 -12.06 14.95 40.94
N THR A 271 -13.15 14.44 41.51
CA THR A 271 -13.15 13.74 42.79
C THR A 271 -12.73 12.27 42.67
N SER A 272 -12.76 11.71 41.47
CA SER A 272 -12.37 10.32 41.21
C SER A 272 -10.84 10.17 41.18
N ASN A 273 -10.35 9.19 41.94
CA ASN A 273 -8.93 8.83 42.00
C ASN A 273 -8.61 7.54 41.25
N THR A 274 -9.57 6.95 40.50
CA THR A 274 -9.30 5.71 39.79
C THR A 274 -8.48 5.97 38.53
N ASN A 275 -7.65 5.01 38.15
CA ASN A 275 -6.84 5.08 36.93
C ASN A 275 -7.71 5.01 35.67
N GLU A 276 -8.90 4.43 35.77
CA GLU A 276 -9.84 4.23 34.66
C GLU A 276 -10.53 5.53 34.26
N ASP A 277 -10.66 6.47 35.18
CA ASP A 277 -11.30 7.77 34.97
C ASP A 277 -10.35 8.82 34.39
N LEU A 278 -9.08 8.51 34.28
CA LEU A 278 -8.11 9.38 33.61
C LEU A 278 -8.19 9.16 32.08
N LEU A 279 -8.84 10.10 31.42
CA LEU A 279 -9.03 10.08 29.98
C LEU A 279 -7.87 10.78 29.25
N ALA A 280 -7.66 10.42 28.01
CA ALA A 280 -6.78 11.14 27.08
C ALA A 280 -7.62 11.91 26.05
N ASN A 281 -7.26 13.18 25.85
CA ASN A 281 -7.71 14.05 24.78
C ASN A 281 -6.64 14.07 23.71
N VAL A 282 -6.93 13.59 22.52
CA VAL A 282 -5.96 13.44 21.43
C VAL A 282 -6.41 14.23 20.21
N PHE A 283 -5.51 15.02 19.67
CA PHE A 283 -5.70 15.71 18.40
C PHE A 283 -4.86 15.03 17.32
N VAL A 284 -5.52 14.50 16.29
CA VAL A 284 -4.88 13.90 15.12
C VAL A 284 -4.85 14.94 14.00
N GLU A 285 -3.66 15.35 13.61
CA GLU A 285 -3.48 16.32 12.53
C GLU A 285 -3.84 15.74 11.17
N ALA A 286 -4.28 16.60 10.25
CA ALA A 286 -4.65 16.17 8.89
C ALA A 286 -3.48 15.52 8.14
N GLN A 287 -2.26 16.03 8.33
CA GLN A 287 -1.05 15.53 7.66
C GLN A 287 -0.62 14.14 8.13
N THR A 288 -0.87 13.78 9.39
CA THR A 288 -0.57 12.45 9.94
C THR A 288 -1.70 11.45 9.67
N SER A 289 -2.89 11.94 9.34
CA SER A 289 -4.07 11.12 9.08
C SER A 289 -4.06 10.55 7.65
N LYS A 290 -4.31 9.23 7.51
CA LYS A 290 -4.43 8.58 6.19
C LYS A 290 -5.52 9.20 5.31
N VAL A 291 -6.58 9.73 5.92
CA VAL A 291 -7.71 10.37 5.20
C VAL A 291 -7.55 11.88 5.08
N ARG A 292 -6.40 12.44 5.50
CA ARG A 292 -6.07 13.86 5.47
C ARG A 292 -7.13 14.77 6.10
N LYS A 293 -7.79 14.29 7.16
CA LYS A 293 -8.75 15.05 7.97
C LYS A 293 -8.27 15.08 9.40
N ALA A 294 -8.19 16.29 9.97
CA ALA A 294 -7.92 16.47 11.38
C ALA A 294 -9.15 16.01 12.20
N ARG A 295 -8.91 15.47 13.37
CA ARG A 295 -9.96 15.12 14.33
C ARG A 295 -9.45 15.14 15.75
N ARG A 296 -10.38 15.39 16.68
CA ARG A 296 -10.15 15.25 18.11
C ARG A 296 -10.91 14.04 18.61
N LEU A 297 -10.30 13.27 19.48
CA LEU A 297 -10.96 12.13 20.10
C LEU A 297 -10.63 12.10 21.61
N TYR A 298 -11.57 11.55 22.36
CA TYR A 298 -11.42 11.26 23.79
C TYR A 298 -11.42 9.73 23.95
N CYS A 299 -10.48 9.22 24.72
CA CYS A 299 -10.38 7.78 24.95
C CYS A 299 -9.89 7.46 26.36
N ARG A 300 -10.15 6.25 26.80
CA ARG A 300 -9.47 5.69 27.98
C ARG A 300 -7.97 5.57 27.70
N GLY A 301 -7.17 5.43 28.73
CA GLY A 301 -5.71 5.24 28.57
C GLY A 301 -4.88 6.46 28.92
N GLY A 302 -5.48 7.52 29.49
CA GLY A 302 -4.76 8.67 30.04
C GLY A 302 -3.71 8.23 31.07
N TYR A 303 -4.07 7.24 31.92
CA TYR A 303 -3.13 6.64 32.86
C TYR A 303 -1.84 6.09 32.20
N TYR A 304 -1.97 5.46 31.03
CA TYR A 304 -0.78 4.97 30.32
C TYR A 304 0.06 6.08 29.73
N ILE A 305 -0.55 7.18 29.31
CA ILE A 305 0.13 8.38 28.82
C ILE A 305 0.91 9.04 29.96
N GLU A 306 0.29 9.25 31.14
CA GLU A 306 0.99 9.88 32.28
C GLU A 306 2.12 9.02 32.82
N ARG A 307 1.89 7.70 32.90
CA ARG A 307 2.95 6.79 33.32
C ARG A 307 4.11 6.78 32.33
N TRP A 308 3.81 6.81 31.04
CA TRP A 308 4.84 6.90 30.00
C TRP A 308 5.57 8.25 30.05
N ARG A 309 4.88 9.36 30.23
CA ARG A 309 5.45 10.69 30.40
C ARG A 309 6.43 10.73 31.59
N SER A 310 6.06 10.09 32.68
CA SER A 310 6.94 9.98 33.86
C SER A 310 8.23 9.20 33.58
N LEU A 311 8.15 8.15 32.77
CA LEU A 311 9.33 7.39 32.33
C LEU A 311 10.21 8.20 31.37
N VAL A 312 9.61 8.88 30.40
CA VAL A 312 10.32 9.79 29.47
C VAL A 312 11.11 10.85 30.24
N LYS A 313 10.49 11.50 31.23
CA LYS A 313 11.16 12.47 32.11
C LYS A 313 12.29 11.84 32.94
N LYS A 314 12.05 10.66 33.49
CA LYS A 314 13.05 9.93 34.31
C LYS A 314 14.30 9.58 33.51
N TYR A 315 14.17 9.20 32.24
CA TYR A 315 15.28 8.80 31.37
C TYR A 315 15.86 9.96 30.55
N GLY A 316 15.35 11.19 30.75
CA GLY A 316 15.88 12.41 30.14
C GLY A 316 15.69 12.50 28.62
N THR A 317 14.70 11.79 28.07
CA THR A 317 14.34 11.92 26.65
C THR A 317 13.52 13.19 26.40
N ASN A 318 13.50 13.63 25.14
CA ASN A 318 12.74 14.83 24.73
C ASN A 318 11.23 14.63 24.96
N ASP A 319 10.66 15.36 25.91
CA ASP A 319 9.24 15.30 26.30
C ASP A 319 8.36 16.34 25.56
N SER A 320 8.92 17.06 24.59
CA SER A 320 8.20 18.01 23.72
C SER A 320 7.98 17.47 22.29
N GLY A 321 8.62 16.35 21.93
CA GLY A 321 8.55 15.76 20.62
C GLY A 321 7.50 14.66 20.47
N LEU A 322 7.88 13.56 19.81
CA LEU A 322 7.01 12.40 19.61
C LEU A 322 6.79 11.61 20.89
N VAL A 323 5.53 11.24 21.16
CA VAL A 323 5.14 10.48 22.36
C VAL A 323 5.81 9.12 22.40
N PHE A 324 5.73 8.35 21.31
CA PHE A 324 6.27 6.99 21.22
C PHE A 324 7.53 6.98 20.36
N SER A 325 8.61 7.52 20.89
CA SER A 325 9.93 7.60 20.27
C SER A 325 11.01 7.29 21.32
N ARG A 326 12.19 6.85 20.87
CA ARG A 326 13.35 6.63 21.76
C ARG A 326 13.99 7.95 22.21
N ASP A 327 13.99 8.92 21.33
CA ASP A 327 14.66 10.22 21.46
C ASP A 327 13.69 11.41 21.38
N GLY A 328 12.40 11.16 21.18
CA GLY A 328 11.37 12.16 20.97
C GLY A 328 11.36 12.78 19.56
N ILE A 329 12.26 12.38 18.67
CA ILE A 329 12.45 12.98 17.34
C ILE A 329 12.10 11.96 16.26
N ASP A 330 12.71 10.79 16.29
CA ASP A 330 12.60 9.78 15.25
C ASP A 330 11.38 8.89 15.45
N VAL A 331 10.71 8.63 14.33
CA VAL A 331 9.54 7.73 14.30
C VAL A 331 9.98 6.29 14.57
N PHE A 332 9.38 5.64 15.57
CA PHE A 332 9.69 4.27 15.94
C PHE A 332 9.44 3.28 14.79
N PRO A 333 10.44 2.46 14.39
CA PRO A 333 10.33 1.62 13.19
C PRO A 333 9.27 0.52 13.33
N ASN A 334 8.50 0.28 12.26
CA ASN A 334 7.51 -0.81 12.23
C ASN A 334 8.15 -2.19 12.44
N SER A 335 9.31 -2.44 11.85
CA SER A 335 10.05 -3.71 11.99
C SER A 335 10.38 -4.00 13.45
N THR A 336 10.82 -2.99 14.20
CA THR A 336 11.12 -3.10 15.63
C THR A 336 9.84 -3.37 16.42
N LEU A 337 8.75 -2.63 16.13
CA LEU A 337 7.45 -2.84 16.78
C LEU A 337 6.94 -4.28 16.56
N HIS A 338 7.04 -4.80 15.34
CA HIS A 338 6.68 -6.19 15.02
C HIS A 338 7.55 -7.21 15.75
N LYS A 339 8.87 -6.95 15.84
CA LYS A 339 9.80 -7.80 16.58
C LYS A 339 9.42 -7.92 18.05
N HIS A 340 9.13 -6.80 18.73
CA HIS A 340 8.67 -6.81 20.12
C HIS A 340 7.31 -7.48 20.26
N PHE A 341 6.36 -7.22 19.38
CA PHE A 341 5.05 -7.86 19.37
C PHE A 341 5.17 -9.39 19.32
N ARG A 342 6.00 -9.93 18.42
CA ARG A 342 6.27 -11.37 18.32
C ARG A 342 6.92 -11.93 19.59
N ARG A 343 7.90 -11.21 20.16
CA ARG A 343 8.54 -11.62 21.42
C ARG A 343 7.58 -11.67 22.59
N ILE A 344 6.63 -10.74 22.67
CA ILE A 344 5.60 -10.73 23.70
C ILE A 344 4.62 -11.89 23.48
N LEU A 345 4.20 -12.17 22.24
CA LEU A 345 3.32 -13.31 21.92
C LEU A 345 3.94 -14.66 22.35
N LEU A 346 5.24 -14.84 22.20
CA LEU A 346 5.94 -16.05 22.66
C LEU A 346 5.91 -16.25 24.18
N LEU A 347 5.58 -15.22 24.95
CA LEU A 347 5.41 -15.29 26.41
C LEU A 347 3.96 -15.53 26.85
N THR A 348 3.04 -15.68 25.90
CA THR A 348 1.62 -15.95 26.12
C THR A 348 1.35 -17.46 26.02
N ASP A 349 0.19 -17.86 26.53
CA ASP A 349 -0.40 -19.19 26.37
C ASP A 349 -1.23 -19.33 25.07
N ILE A 350 -1.22 -18.32 24.20
CA ILE A 350 -1.85 -18.38 22.88
C ILE A 350 -1.15 -19.41 21.99
N SER A 351 -1.89 -20.29 21.33
CA SER A 351 -1.32 -21.31 20.45
C SER A 351 -0.47 -20.72 19.33
N LEU A 352 0.59 -21.41 18.91
CA LEU A 352 1.48 -20.94 17.84
C LEU A 352 0.76 -20.70 16.51
N GLU A 353 -0.27 -21.49 16.22
CA GLU A 353 -1.11 -21.30 15.03
C GLU A 353 -1.81 -19.93 15.10
N ARG A 354 -2.45 -19.67 16.22
CA ARG A 354 -3.18 -18.43 16.48
C ARG A 354 -2.27 -17.21 16.52
N GLN A 355 -1.05 -17.34 17.07
CA GLN A 355 -0.04 -16.28 17.06
C GLN A 355 0.32 -15.82 15.64
N LYS A 356 0.31 -16.72 14.62
CA LYS A 356 0.61 -16.35 13.22
C LYS A 356 -0.43 -15.39 12.64
N GLU A 357 -1.67 -15.47 13.09
CA GLU A 357 -2.78 -14.64 12.63
C GLU A 357 -2.77 -13.24 13.26
N LEU A 358 -2.22 -13.11 14.46
CA LEU A 358 -2.20 -11.85 15.20
C LEU A 358 -1.04 -10.96 14.73
N VAL A 359 -1.33 -9.68 14.56
CA VAL A 359 -0.38 -8.64 14.18
C VAL A 359 -0.60 -7.40 15.04
N PRO A 360 0.34 -6.44 15.14
CA PRO A 360 0.12 -5.21 15.93
C PRO A 360 -1.18 -4.48 15.59
N TYR A 361 -1.65 -4.56 14.34
CA TYR A 361 -2.90 -3.97 13.92
C TYR A 361 -4.15 -4.67 14.50
N SER A 362 -4.02 -5.94 14.95
CA SER A 362 -5.08 -6.69 15.64
C SER A 362 -5.53 -6.01 16.93
N ILE A 363 -4.65 -5.23 17.56
CA ILE A 363 -4.96 -4.43 18.76
C ILE A 363 -6.02 -3.36 18.45
N ARG A 364 -5.92 -2.70 17.31
CA ARG A 364 -6.93 -1.74 16.88
C ARG A 364 -8.26 -2.44 16.57
N HIS A 365 -8.23 -3.63 15.96
CA HIS A 365 -9.46 -4.42 15.76
C HIS A 365 -10.09 -4.80 17.09
N PHE A 366 -9.30 -5.20 18.07
CA PHE A 366 -9.77 -5.50 19.43
C PHE A 366 -10.50 -4.30 20.07
N MET A 367 -9.92 -3.11 20.00
CA MET A 367 -10.56 -1.88 20.49
C MET A 367 -11.91 -1.63 19.78
N ILE A 368 -11.95 -1.72 18.46
CA ILE A 368 -13.17 -1.47 17.69
C ILE A 368 -14.24 -2.51 18.04
N THR A 369 -13.88 -3.80 18.05
CA THR A 369 -14.77 -4.90 18.43
C THR A 369 -15.40 -4.66 19.80
N ASN A 370 -14.59 -4.37 20.82
CA ASN A 370 -15.08 -4.12 22.18
C ASN A 370 -16.01 -2.91 22.26
N ARG A 371 -15.72 -1.82 21.53
CA ARG A 371 -16.60 -0.65 21.50
C ARG A 371 -17.94 -0.96 20.85
N ILE A 372 -17.95 -1.72 19.78
CA ILE A 372 -19.17 -2.13 19.10
C ILE A 372 -20.00 -3.07 20.01
N GLN A 373 -19.35 -4.09 20.59
CA GLN A 373 -20.03 -5.03 21.51
C GLN A 373 -20.55 -4.36 22.78
N SER A 374 -19.91 -3.26 23.23
CA SER A 374 -20.40 -2.45 24.35
C SER A 374 -21.54 -1.48 23.96
N GLY A 375 -22.11 -1.58 22.76
CA GLY A 375 -23.25 -0.77 22.31
C GLY A 375 -22.87 0.63 21.80
N CYS A 376 -21.59 0.95 21.58
CA CYS A 376 -21.20 2.23 20.98
C CYS A 376 -21.70 2.32 19.53
N ARG A 377 -22.23 3.47 19.14
CA ARG A 377 -22.71 3.70 17.76
C ARG A 377 -21.57 3.57 16.76
N PHE A 378 -21.82 2.95 15.63
CA PHE A 378 -20.85 2.80 14.54
C PHE A 378 -20.28 4.14 14.06
N SER A 379 -21.11 5.20 14.05
CA SER A 379 -20.70 6.56 13.72
C SER A 379 -19.62 7.09 14.65
N ASP A 380 -19.74 6.86 15.95
CA ASP A 380 -18.83 7.37 16.96
C ASP A 380 -17.50 6.61 16.91
N VAL A 381 -17.59 5.28 16.79
CA VAL A 381 -16.41 4.42 16.60
C VAL A 381 -15.68 4.77 15.30
N ALA A 382 -16.43 5.00 14.21
CA ALA A 382 -15.86 5.41 12.92
C ALA A 382 -15.13 6.76 13.04
N TYR A 383 -15.72 7.74 13.71
CA TYR A 383 -15.12 9.05 13.97
C TYR A 383 -13.84 8.94 14.80
N MET A 384 -13.90 8.27 15.96
CA MET A 384 -12.73 8.03 16.83
C MET A 384 -11.58 7.40 16.05
N CYS A 385 -11.87 6.36 15.30
CA CYS A 385 -10.90 5.61 14.55
C CYS A 385 -10.48 6.26 13.22
N GLY A 386 -11.13 7.37 12.81
CA GLY A 386 -10.86 8.08 11.55
C GLY A 386 -11.10 7.19 10.33
N THR A 387 -12.17 6.41 10.32
CA THR A 387 -12.58 5.55 9.20
C THR A 387 -14.02 5.87 8.80
N SER A 388 -14.55 5.26 7.74
CA SER A 388 -15.95 5.43 7.36
C SER A 388 -16.86 4.45 8.11
N ILE A 389 -18.11 4.85 8.32
CA ILE A 389 -19.15 3.96 8.88
C ILE A 389 -19.25 2.69 8.03
N LYS A 390 -19.31 2.83 6.69
CA LYS A 390 -19.34 1.71 5.76
C LYS A 390 -18.18 0.72 5.97
N GLN A 391 -16.98 1.19 6.29
CA GLN A 391 -15.83 0.31 6.56
C GLN A 391 -16.00 -0.42 7.89
N ILE A 392 -16.60 0.21 8.91
CA ILE A 392 -16.91 -0.44 10.17
C ILE A 392 -17.97 -1.52 9.94
N GLU A 393 -19.08 -1.18 9.30
CA GLU A 393 -20.15 -2.12 8.96
C GLU A 393 -19.63 -3.34 8.19
N GLN A 394 -18.89 -3.13 7.11
CA GLN A 394 -18.35 -4.23 6.30
C GLN A 394 -17.38 -5.13 7.08
N THR A 395 -16.60 -4.56 8.00
CA THR A 395 -15.59 -5.33 8.74
C THR A 395 -16.19 -6.07 9.92
N TYR A 396 -17.22 -5.50 10.57
CA TYR A 396 -17.78 -5.98 11.83
C TYR A 396 -19.25 -6.40 11.72
N PHE A 397 -19.74 -6.61 10.48
CA PHE A 397 -21.12 -7.02 10.21
C PHE A 397 -21.56 -8.27 10.98
N HIS A 398 -20.64 -9.20 11.23
CA HIS A 398 -20.92 -10.42 11.99
C HIS A 398 -21.32 -10.19 13.46
N LEU A 399 -20.99 -9.03 14.03
CA LEU A 399 -21.44 -8.66 15.38
C LEU A 399 -22.87 -8.11 15.38
N THR A 400 -23.45 -7.91 14.20
CA THR A 400 -24.76 -7.29 14.04
C THR A 400 -25.88 -8.20 14.57
N ASP A 401 -25.72 -9.52 14.44
CA ASP A 401 -26.72 -10.48 14.92
C ASP A 401 -26.80 -10.49 16.44
N GLU A 402 -25.66 -10.49 17.16
CA GLU A 402 -25.62 -10.36 18.62
C GLU A 402 -26.20 -9.01 19.06
N MET A 403 -25.88 -7.94 18.35
CA MET A 403 -26.41 -6.60 18.62
C MET A 403 -27.90 -6.51 18.32
N MET A 404 -28.42 -7.19 17.28
CA MET A 404 -29.86 -7.24 16.99
C MET A 404 -30.60 -7.98 18.07
N MET A 405 -30.10 -9.09 18.59
CA MET A 405 -30.68 -9.78 19.74
C MET A 405 -30.71 -8.89 20.97
N THR A 406 -29.59 -8.23 21.30
CA THR A 406 -29.51 -7.28 22.41
C THR A 406 -30.48 -6.12 22.23
N THR A 407 -30.59 -5.58 21.02
CA THR A 407 -31.50 -4.47 20.71
C THR A 407 -32.96 -4.91 20.77
N ALA A 408 -33.28 -6.12 20.30
CA ALA A 408 -34.64 -6.67 20.33
C ALA A 408 -35.13 -6.95 21.75
N THR A 409 -34.21 -7.25 22.68
CA THR A 409 -34.50 -7.51 24.10
C THR A 409 -34.27 -6.31 25.01
N ALA A 410 -33.82 -5.16 24.46
CA ALA A 410 -33.59 -3.95 25.23
C ALA A 410 -34.88 -3.31 25.69
N ASP A 411 -35.03 -3.20 27.00
CA ASP A 411 -36.17 -2.49 27.65
C ASP A 411 -35.80 -1.01 27.84
N PHE A 412 -36.85 -0.21 27.98
CA PHE A 412 -36.74 1.21 28.28
C PHE A 412 -37.83 1.70 29.21
N ILE A 413 -37.52 2.70 30.02
CA ILE A 413 -38.49 3.45 30.81
C ILE A 413 -38.61 4.88 30.29
N ARG A 414 -39.75 5.50 30.55
CA ARG A 414 -39.95 6.92 30.30
C ARG A 414 -39.92 7.66 31.63
N LYS A 415 -38.98 8.60 31.77
CA LYS A 415 -38.88 9.48 32.92
C LYS A 415 -38.74 10.91 32.44
N ASP A 416 -39.57 11.81 32.92
CA ASP A 416 -39.60 13.23 32.57
C ASP A 416 -39.61 13.49 31.03
N GLY A 417 -40.43 12.70 30.31
CA GLY A 417 -40.53 12.81 28.84
C GLY A 417 -39.34 12.22 28.04
N LYS A 418 -38.32 11.73 28.72
CA LYS A 418 -37.15 11.10 28.08
C LYS A 418 -37.25 9.58 28.13
N VAL A 419 -36.82 8.93 27.05
CA VAL A 419 -36.66 7.46 26.99
C VAL A 419 -35.29 7.12 27.56
N ILE A 420 -35.26 6.32 28.62
CA ILE A 420 -34.04 5.87 29.28
C ILE A 420 -33.93 4.35 29.05
N PRO A 421 -32.89 3.84 28.41
CA PRO A 421 -32.69 2.40 28.28
C PRO A 421 -32.43 1.79 29.66
N ILE A 422 -33.10 0.68 29.95
CA ILE A 422 -32.81 -0.15 31.12
C ILE A 422 -31.63 -1.06 30.70
N GLY A 423 -30.52 -0.96 31.38
CA GLY A 423 -29.40 -1.87 31.13
C GLY A 423 -29.80 -3.30 31.44
N ASN A 424 -29.77 -4.17 30.43
CA ASN A 424 -29.82 -5.60 30.67
C ASN A 424 -28.51 -5.98 31.40
N HIS A 425 -28.58 -6.15 32.70
CA HIS A 425 -27.59 -6.92 33.45
C HIS A 425 -27.78 -8.40 33.10
N ILE A 426 -27.06 -8.89 32.10
CA ILE A 426 -26.80 -10.31 31.90
C ILE A 426 -25.43 -10.65 32.47
#